data_e6c1edb3c2a1a1a4bc2ae9ebbc650f92
#
_entry.id   e6c1edb3c2a1a1a4bc2ae9ebbc650f92
#
_cell.length_a   1.000
_cell.length_b   1.000
_cell.length_c   1.000
_cell.angle_alpha   90.00
_cell.angle_beta   90.00
_cell.angle_gamma   90.00
#
_symmetry.space_group_name_H-M   'P 1'
#
loop_
_entity.id
_entity.type
_entity.pdbx_description
1 polymer ?
#
loop_
_entity_poly.entity_id
_entity_poly.type
_entity_poly.pdbx_seq_one_letter_code
_entity_poly.pdbx_strand_id
1 'polypeptide(L)'
;HVTGVQTCALPIYGPTAPGSFETYEVPGVSPDMSFLEMLDVVNDRLVLDGKRPIVFEHDCREGICGSCGMVINGVPHGPEKGTATCQLHMRKFHDGDQIVVEPWRAAAFPVIRDVAVDRSAFDRIIEAGGYISTPTGAAPDANLTLIPKPVADAAMDAAACIGCGACVAACPNSAAQLFTSAKLAHLNLLPQGQAERWARTEAMVETMEEYFGSCTNHGECREACPKEISIDFIAMMNRDYVKAKRKNRQLLSQIR
;
A
#
# COMPACT_ATOMS: atom_id res chain seq x y z
N HIS A 1 28.85 -11.92 10.91
CA HIS A 1 28.47 -10.95 11.95
C HIS A 1 28.33 -9.60 11.28
N VAL A 2 27.10 -9.07 11.20
CA VAL A 2 26.88 -7.67 10.81
C VAL A 2 27.16 -6.82 12.05
N THR A 3 28.31 -6.18 12.10
CA THR A 3 28.68 -5.30 13.22
C THR A 3 28.54 -3.86 12.78
N GLY A 4 27.38 -3.28 13.00
CA GLY A 4 27.15 -1.84 12.82
C GLY A 4 26.37 -1.46 11.59
N VAL A 5 25.05 -1.58 11.68
CA VAL A 5 24.12 -0.90 10.78
C VAL A 5 23.93 0.52 11.31
N GLN A 6 24.27 1.54 10.51
CA GLN A 6 23.91 2.91 10.81
C GLN A 6 22.52 3.17 10.24
N THR A 7 21.51 3.20 11.08
CA THR A 7 20.17 3.61 10.68
C THR A 7 20.03 5.12 10.86
N CYS A 8 19.79 5.84 9.79
CA CYS A 8 19.37 7.24 9.83
C CYS A 8 17.85 7.27 9.76
N ALA A 9 17.17 7.42 10.88
CA ALA A 9 15.75 7.72 10.90
C ALA A 9 15.56 9.24 11.00
N LEU A 10 14.54 9.76 10.34
CA LEU A 10 14.10 11.14 10.55
C LEU A 10 13.21 11.18 11.79
N PRO A 11 13.62 11.68 12.95
CA PRO A 11 12.67 12.01 13.99
C PRO A 11 11.88 13.22 13.54
N ILE A 12 10.69 12.96 13.03
CA ILE A 12 9.71 14.01 12.74
C ILE A 12 8.78 14.07 13.95
N TYR A 13 8.92 15.13 14.76
CA TYR A 13 8.12 15.32 15.98
C TYR A 13 6.64 15.63 15.71
N GLY A 14 6.23 15.69 14.45
CA GLY A 14 4.88 15.97 14.00
C GLY A 14 4.84 16.59 12.60
N PRO A 15 3.66 16.79 12.01
CA PRO A 15 3.51 17.21 10.61
C PRO A 15 4.06 18.62 10.32
N THR A 16 4.27 19.45 11.33
CA THR A 16 4.78 20.84 11.20
C THR A 16 6.21 21.02 11.70
N ALA A 17 6.82 19.98 12.28
CA ALA A 17 8.17 20.06 12.80
C ALA A 17 9.19 19.85 11.66
N PRO A 18 10.30 20.61 11.63
CA PRO A 18 11.38 20.32 10.71
C PRO A 18 11.98 18.94 11.06
N GLY A 19 12.05 18.05 10.05
CA GLY A 19 12.69 16.76 10.20
C GLY A 19 14.22 16.89 10.27
N SER A 20 14.85 16.00 11.02
CA SER A 20 16.32 15.86 11.05
C SER A 20 16.71 14.39 11.01
N PHE A 21 17.87 14.07 10.44
CA PHE A 21 18.39 12.70 10.52
C PHE A 21 19.05 12.46 11.88
N GLU A 22 18.68 11.36 12.50
CA GLU A 22 19.41 10.82 13.66
C GLU A 22 20.08 9.51 13.25
N THR A 23 21.32 9.30 13.72
CA THR A 23 22.09 8.09 13.41
C THR A 23 22.16 7.20 14.64
N TYR A 24 21.85 5.93 14.42
CA TYR A 24 21.92 4.89 15.46
C TYR A 24 22.90 3.80 15.02
N GLU A 25 23.80 3.39 15.92
CA GLU A 25 24.63 2.22 15.72
C GLU A 25 23.93 0.97 16.28
N VAL A 26 23.84 -0.07 15.48
CA VAL A 26 23.12 -1.29 15.85
C VAL A 26 24.05 -2.50 15.77
N PRO A 27 24.90 -2.74 16.79
CA PRO A 27 25.77 -3.90 16.83
C PRO A 27 25.01 -5.18 17.12
N GLY A 28 25.52 -6.32 16.63
CA GLY A 28 25.02 -7.64 16.95
C GLY A 28 23.73 -8.03 16.20
N VAL A 29 23.48 -7.43 15.03
CA VAL A 29 22.35 -7.79 14.16
C VAL A 29 22.62 -9.15 13.52
N SER A 30 21.68 -10.09 13.69
CA SER A 30 21.71 -11.37 13.00
C SER A 30 21.26 -11.20 11.53
N PRO A 31 21.90 -11.88 10.57
CA PRO A 31 21.43 -11.88 9.18
C PRO A 31 20.03 -12.50 9.01
N ASP A 32 19.57 -13.32 9.94
CA ASP A 32 18.25 -13.95 9.93
C ASP A 32 17.15 -13.08 10.55
N MET A 33 17.53 -12.00 11.22
CA MET A 33 16.63 -11.01 11.77
C MET A 33 15.90 -10.27 10.65
N SER A 34 14.59 -10.02 10.81
CA SER A 34 13.86 -9.13 9.92
C SER A 34 14.25 -7.67 10.15
N PHE A 35 13.96 -6.82 9.16
CA PHE A 35 14.21 -5.38 9.28
C PHE A 35 13.45 -4.74 10.45
N LEU A 36 12.23 -5.19 10.71
CA LEU A 36 11.44 -4.68 11.85
C LEU A 36 12.01 -5.13 13.20
N GLU A 37 12.51 -6.36 13.30
CA GLU A 37 13.19 -6.82 14.53
C GLU A 37 14.46 -6.03 14.79
N MET A 38 15.20 -5.63 13.75
CA MET A 38 16.34 -4.72 13.91
C MET A 38 15.88 -3.37 14.46
N LEU A 39 14.77 -2.81 13.99
CA LEU A 39 14.19 -1.57 14.55
C LEU A 39 13.71 -1.75 16.00
N ASP A 40 13.15 -2.92 16.35
CA ASP A 40 12.79 -3.24 17.73
C ASP A 40 14.05 -3.20 18.64
N VAL A 41 15.17 -3.80 18.18
CA VAL A 41 16.45 -3.76 18.94
C VAL A 41 16.95 -2.32 19.12
N VAL A 42 16.79 -1.46 18.12
CA VAL A 42 17.10 -0.03 18.26
C VAL A 42 16.22 0.61 19.34
N ASN A 43 14.91 0.37 19.26
CA ASN A 43 13.94 0.94 20.19
C ASN A 43 14.16 0.46 21.63
N ASP A 44 14.46 -0.82 21.83
CA ASP A 44 14.77 -1.37 23.17
C ASP A 44 15.97 -0.63 23.80
N ARG A 45 17.00 -0.38 23.03
CA ARG A 45 18.18 0.39 23.52
C ARG A 45 17.84 1.84 23.82
N LEU A 46 17.06 2.50 22.94
CA LEU A 46 16.62 3.87 23.18
C LEU A 46 15.83 3.98 24.49
N VAL A 47 14.93 3.03 24.75
CA VAL A 47 14.14 2.98 25.98
C VAL A 47 15.03 2.76 27.20
N LEU A 48 15.99 1.83 27.13
CA LEU A 48 16.96 1.58 28.22
C LEU A 48 17.83 2.82 28.51
N ASP A 49 18.17 3.59 27.48
CA ASP A 49 18.90 4.86 27.59
C ASP A 49 18.02 6.04 28.06
N GLY A 50 16.74 5.83 28.34
CA GLY A 50 15.78 6.88 28.68
C GLY A 50 15.47 7.82 27.51
N LYS A 51 15.73 7.40 26.28
CA LYS A 51 15.45 8.13 25.06
C LYS A 51 14.12 7.71 24.46
N ARG A 52 13.58 8.54 23.57
CA ARG A 52 12.34 8.28 22.87
C ARG A 52 12.55 7.21 21.78
N PRO A 53 11.71 6.16 21.72
CA PRO A 53 11.76 5.19 20.63
C PRO A 53 11.30 5.79 19.29
N ILE A 54 11.78 5.22 18.20
CA ILE A 54 11.35 5.51 16.83
C ILE A 54 9.93 4.97 16.65
N VAL A 55 9.03 5.80 16.13
CA VAL A 55 7.65 5.38 15.81
C VAL A 55 7.61 4.82 14.40
N PHE A 56 7.25 3.56 14.28
CA PHE A 56 6.96 2.88 13.02
C PHE A 56 5.74 1.98 13.19
N GLU A 57 4.98 1.82 12.11
CA GLU A 57 3.78 0.98 12.13
C GLU A 57 4.11 -0.45 11.73
N HIS A 58 3.50 -1.39 12.44
CA HIS A 58 3.57 -2.82 12.15
C HIS A 58 2.37 -3.53 12.79
N ASP A 59 2.02 -4.69 12.22
CA ASP A 59 0.98 -5.54 12.80
C ASP A 59 1.28 -7.02 12.48
N CYS A 60 0.90 -7.54 11.31
CA CYS A 60 0.96 -8.96 10.99
C CYS A 60 2.39 -9.55 10.97
N ARG A 61 3.40 -8.77 10.60
CA ARG A 61 4.79 -9.20 10.35
C ARG A 61 4.94 -10.33 9.31
N GLU A 62 3.89 -10.56 8.50
CA GLU A 62 3.78 -11.62 7.50
C GLU A 62 3.57 -11.08 6.07
N GLY A 63 3.68 -9.77 5.87
CA GLY A 63 3.52 -9.12 4.56
C GLY A 63 2.08 -9.09 4.03
N ILE A 64 1.06 -9.09 4.89
CA ILE A 64 -0.36 -9.13 4.49
C ILE A 64 -1.21 -7.95 4.96
N CYS A 65 -0.80 -7.20 5.99
CA CYS A 65 -1.59 -6.08 6.52
C CYS A 65 -1.30 -4.73 5.88
N GLY A 66 -0.14 -4.54 5.25
CA GLY A 66 0.27 -3.29 4.63
C GLY A 66 0.68 -2.16 5.57
N SER A 67 0.81 -2.40 6.89
CA SER A 67 1.13 -1.35 7.87
C SER A 67 2.59 -0.91 7.83
N CYS A 68 3.53 -1.83 7.67
CA CYS A 68 4.97 -1.63 7.86
C CYS A 68 5.69 -0.85 6.74
N GLY A 69 4.96 0.01 6.01
CA GLY A 69 5.51 0.71 4.86
C GLY A 69 6.49 1.82 5.23
N MET A 70 7.70 1.76 4.66
CA MET A 70 8.71 2.81 4.77
C MET A 70 9.67 2.77 3.57
N VAL A 71 10.41 3.84 3.34
CA VAL A 71 11.46 3.92 2.32
C VAL A 71 12.79 3.54 2.95
N ILE A 72 13.49 2.58 2.36
CA ILE A 72 14.80 2.13 2.83
C ILE A 72 15.81 2.34 1.70
N ASN A 73 16.82 3.17 1.94
CA ASN A 73 17.81 3.58 0.94
C ASN A 73 17.16 4.11 -0.36
N GLY A 74 16.10 4.89 -0.22
CA GLY A 74 15.37 5.48 -1.36
C GLY A 74 14.40 4.53 -2.07
N VAL A 75 14.30 3.26 -1.64
CA VAL A 75 13.44 2.24 -2.26
C VAL A 75 12.27 1.91 -1.32
N PRO A 76 11.01 2.01 -1.76
CA PRO A 76 9.87 1.56 -0.98
C PRO A 76 9.99 0.09 -0.59
N HIS A 77 9.83 -0.23 0.70
CA HIS A 77 10.04 -1.55 1.32
C HIS A 77 11.49 -2.07 1.30
N GLY A 78 12.45 -1.37 0.69
CA GLY A 78 13.85 -1.78 0.63
C GLY A 78 14.25 -2.52 -0.66
N PRO A 79 15.45 -3.07 -0.69
CA PRO A 79 16.10 -3.51 -1.93
C PRO A 79 15.56 -4.83 -2.51
N GLU A 80 14.74 -5.58 -1.76
CA GLU A 80 14.26 -6.89 -2.21
C GLU A 80 12.90 -6.77 -2.91
N LYS A 81 12.84 -7.21 -4.17
CA LYS A 81 11.59 -7.19 -4.97
C LYS A 81 10.54 -8.14 -4.39
N GLY A 82 9.25 -7.79 -4.59
CA GLY A 82 8.14 -8.63 -4.16
C GLY A 82 8.06 -8.83 -2.64
N THR A 83 8.70 -7.97 -1.86
CA THR A 83 8.90 -8.15 -0.42
C THR A 83 8.43 -6.93 0.35
N ALA A 84 7.58 -7.12 1.37
CA ALA A 84 7.21 -6.07 2.30
C ALA A 84 8.30 -5.86 3.36
N THR A 85 8.38 -4.67 3.97
CA THR A 85 9.44 -4.33 4.95
C THR A 85 9.54 -5.33 6.09
N CYS A 86 8.42 -5.88 6.56
CA CYS A 86 8.43 -6.89 7.64
C CYS A 86 8.99 -8.25 7.20
N GLN A 87 9.12 -8.49 5.91
CA GLN A 87 9.69 -9.72 5.33
C GLN A 87 11.12 -9.51 4.83
N LEU A 88 11.61 -8.26 4.80
CA LEU A 88 12.98 -7.94 4.46
C LEU A 88 13.91 -8.39 5.58
N HIS A 89 14.93 -9.20 5.26
CA HIS A 89 15.89 -9.70 6.23
C HIS A 89 17.20 -8.94 6.18
N MET A 90 17.89 -8.85 7.34
CA MET A 90 19.14 -8.13 7.49
C MET A 90 20.31 -8.73 6.69
N ARG A 91 20.18 -9.98 6.20
CA ARG A 91 21.15 -10.60 5.26
C ARG A 91 21.27 -9.89 3.90
N LYS A 92 20.33 -8.95 3.60
CA LYS A 92 20.39 -8.11 2.39
C LYS A 92 21.30 -6.90 2.53
N PHE A 93 21.84 -6.69 3.71
CA PHE A 93 22.77 -5.61 4.04
C PHE A 93 24.09 -6.20 4.52
N HIS A 94 25.17 -5.42 4.38
CA HIS A 94 26.52 -5.83 4.77
C HIS A 94 26.93 -5.15 6.08
N ASP A 95 27.95 -5.71 6.68
CA ASP A 95 28.55 -5.11 7.87
C ASP A 95 29.13 -3.72 7.55
N GLY A 96 28.77 -2.72 8.36
CA GLY A 96 29.18 -1.33 8.15
C GLY A 96 28.31 -0.54 7.17
N ASP A 97 27.27 -1.15 6.59
CA ASP A 97 26.34 -0.44 5.71
C ASP A 97 25.62 0.70 6.46
N GLN A 98 25.50 1.84 5.79
CA GLN A 98 24.63 2.92 6.23
C GLN A 98 23.25 2.73 5.60
N ILE A 99 22.24 2.56 6.44
CA ILE A 99 20.86 2.37 6.00
C ILE A 99 20.05 3.64 6.32
N VAL A 100 19.51 4.26 5.28
CA VAL A 100 18.63 5.43 5.40
C VAL A 100 17.18 4.96 5.42
N VAL A 101 16.46 5.32 6.49
CA VAL A 101 15.04 4.96 6.65
C VAL A 101 14.21 6.24 6.67
N GLU A 102 13.17 6.30 5.85
CA GLU A 102 12.33 7.48 5.68
C GLU A 102 10.85 7.08 5.61
N PRO A 103 9.91 7.98 5.98
CA PRO A 103 8.49 7.76 5.74
C PRO A 103 8.15 7.76 4.25
N TRP A 104 6.93 7.35 3.89
CA TRP A 104 6.42 7.55 2.54
C TRP A 104 6.47 9.03 2.14
N ARG A 105 7.10 9.32 1.00
CA ARG A 105 7.23 10.67 0.45
C ARG A 105 6.07 10.98 -0.51
N ALA A 106 4.87 11.12 0.02
CA ALA A 106 3.70 11.45 -0.78
C ALA A 106 2.83 12.48 -0.04
N ALA A 107 2.38 13.52 -0.73
CA ALA A 107 1.55 14.56 -0.14
C ALA A 107 0.22 14.00 0.42
N ALA A 108 -0.31 12.94 -0.19
CA ALA A 108 -1.50 12.24 0.26
C ALA A 108 -1.30 11.40 1.54
N PHE A 109 -0.05 11.20 1.97
CA PHE A 109 0.33 10.48 3.19
C PHE A 109 1.14 11.40 4.12
N PRO A 110 0.50 12.39 4.76
CA PRO A 110 1.20 13.29 5.67
C PRO A 110 1.83 12.51 6.81
N VAL A 111 3.04 12.93 7.21
CA VAL A 111 3.76 12.28 8.30
C VAL A 111 3.08 12.59 9.62
N ILE A 112 2.74 11.55 10.36
CA ILE A 112 2.24 11.67 11.74
C ILE A 112 3.45 11.87 12.67
N ARG A 113 4.42 10.95 12.61
CA ARG A 113 5.63 10.99 13.43
C ARG A 113 6.64 9.98 12.92
N ASP A 114 7.91 10.36 12.87
CA ASP A 114 9.04 9.54 12.44
C ASP A 114 8.77 8.89 11.05
N VAL A 115 8.56 7.59 10.96
CA VAL A 115 8.21 6.92 9.70
C VAL A 115 6.73 6.54 9.58
N ALA A 116 5.92 6.85 10.59
CA ALA A 116 4.48 6.64 10.55
C ALA A 116 3.77 7.76 9.76
N VAL A 117 2.88 7.39 8.86
CA VAL A 117 2.15 8.31 7.99
C VAL A 117 0.63 8.07 8.05
N ASP A 118 -0.15 9.12 7.86
CA ASP A 118 -1.60 9.01 7.70
C ASP A 118 -1.95 8.52 6.30
N ARG A 119 -2.58 7.35 6.22
CA ARG A 119 -3.06 6.73 4.98
C ARG A 119 -4.58 6.80 4.81
N SER A 120 -5.26 7.65 5.56
CA SER A 120 -6.72 7.80 5.51
C SER A 120 -7.26 8.16 4.13
N ALA A 121 -6.42 8.74 3.25
CA ALA A 121 -6.78 8.96 1.85
C ALA A 121 -7.11 7.65 1.10
N PHE A 122 -6.49 6.52 1.46
CA PHE A 122 -6.86 5.21 0.93
C PHE A 122 -8.21 4.72 1.48
N ASP A 123 -8.47 4.97 2.76
CA ASP A 123 -9.73 4.58 3.39
C ASP A 123 -10.92 5.28 2.72
N ARG A 124 -10.77 6.55 2.35
CA ARG A 124 -11.79 7.29 1.60
C ARG A 124 -12.10 6.68 0.24
N ILE A 125 -11.07 6.16 -0.47
CA ILE A 125 -11.29 5.43 -1.72
C ILE A 125 -12.09 4.15 -1.46
N ILE A 126 -11.77 3.42 -0.39
CA ILE A 126 -12.49 2.19 -0.02
C ILE A 126 -13.93 2.51 0.42
N GLU A 127 -14.15 3.55 1.20
CA GLU A 127 -15.48 4.01 1.61
C GLU A 127 -16.35 4.38 0.42
N ALA A 128 -15.76 4.94 -0.65
CA ALA A 128 -16.49 5.33 -1.86
C ALA A 128 -17.06 4.14 -2.64
N GLY A 129 -16.55 2.91 -2.46
CA GLY A 129 -17.07 1.76 -3.19
C GLY A 129 -16.30 0.45 -3.05
N GLY A 130 -15.26 0.39 -2.22
CA GLY A 130 -14.41 -0.80 -2.04
C GLY A 130 -15.08 -1.94 -1.27
N TYR A 131 -16.38 -2.09 -1.36
CA TYR A 131 -17.19 -3.08 -0.66
C TYR A 131 -18.26 -3.68 -1.58
N ILE A 132 -18.94 -4.70 -1.09
CA ILE A 132 -20.17 -5.24 -1.69
C ILE A 132 -21.32 -5.13 -0.69
N SER A 133 -22.53 -4.86 -1.17
CA SER A 133 -23.73 -4.87 -0.34
C SER A 133 -24.04 -6.30 0.11
N THR A 134 -24.41 -6.47 1.37
CA THR A 134 -24.82 -7.78 1.88
C THR A 134 -26.14 -8.21 1.22
N PRO A 135 -26.20 -9.34 0.50
CA PRO A 135 -27.46 -9.84 -0.06
C PRO A 135 -28.39 -10.26 1.07
N THR A 136 -29.67 -9.93 0.91
CA THR A 136 -30.75 -10.42 1.78
C THR A 136 -31.27 -11.73 1.23
N GLY A 137 -31.31 -12.80 2.03
CA GLY A 137 -31.79 -14.12 1.65
C GLY A 137 -30.81 -15.23 1.93
N ALA A 138 -31.13 -16.44 1.48
CA ALA A 138 -30.26 -17.60 1.59
C ALA A 138 -29.04 -17.48 0.67
N ALA A 139 -27.90 -18.04 1.08
CA ALA A 139 -26.76 -18.19 0.20
C ALA A 139 -27.14 -19.07 -1.00
N PRO A 140 -26.70 -18.71 -2.23
CA PRO A 140 -26.91 -19.55 -3.38
C PRO A 140 -26.13 -20.87 -3.25
N ASP A 141 -26.59 -21.91 -3.96
CA ASP A 141 -25.86 -23.16 -4.04
C ASP A 141 -24.44 -22.95 -4.57
N ALA A 142 -23.49 -23.75 -4.08
CA ALA A 142 -22.16 -23.79 -4.63
C ALA A 142 -22.23 -24.11 -6.15
N ASN A 143 -21.40 -23.42 -6.93
CA ASN A 143 -21.38 -23.53 -8.40
C ASN A 143 -22.65 -23.04 -9.14
N LEU A 144 -23.56 -22.33 -8.48
CA LEU A 144 -24.73 -21.74 -9.15
C LEU A 144 -24.28 -20.72 -10.22
N THR A 145 -23.25 -19.93 -9.94
CA THR A 145 -22.68 -18.99 -10.88
C THR A 145 -21.25 -19.43 -11.24
N LEU A 146 -21.09 -19.92 -12.47
CA LEU A 146 -19.81 -20.37 -12.98
C LEU A 146 -18.91 -19.17 -13.34
N ILE A 147 -17.67 -19.20 -12.84
CA ILE A 147 -16.66 -18.18 -13.14
C ILE A 147 -15.54 -18.84 -13.95
N PRO A 148 -15.22 -18.33 -15.16
CA PRO A 148 -14.08 -18.82 -15.91
C PRO A 148 -12.79 -18.67 -15.10
N LYS A 149 -11.96 -19.73 -15.05
CA LYS A 149 -10.73 -19.73 -14.26
C LYS A 149 -9.83 -18.51 -14.50
N PRO A 150 -9.55 -18.05 -15.74
CA PRO A 150 -8.72 -16.87 -15.94
C PRO A 150 -9.28 -15.58 -15.31
N VAL A 151 -10.62 -15.47 -15.24
CA VAL A 151 -11.29 -14.32 -14.61
C VAL A 151 -11.16 -14.39 -13.09
N ALA A 152 -11.33 -15.58 -12.52
CA ALA A 152 -11.14 -15.80 -11.09
C ALA A 152 -9.69 -15.58 -10.67
N ASP A 153 -8.72 -16.10 -11.43
CA ASP A 153 -7.29 -15.89 -11.18
C ASP A 153 -6.95 -14.39 -11.19
N ALA A 154 -7.35 -13.66 -12.23
CA ALA A 154 -7.12 -12.22 -12.30
C ALA A 154 -7.77 -11.43 -11.13
N ALA A 155 -8.96 -11.86 -10.69
CA ALA A 155 -9.59 -11.25 -9.52
C ALA A 155 -8.78 -11.50 -8.24
N MET A 156 -8.24 -12.71 -8.06
CA MET A 156 -7.43 -13.07 -6.89
C MET A 156 -6.05 -12.40 -6.94
N ASP A 157 -5.43 -12.29 -8.11
CA ASP A 157 -4.18 -11.54 -8.29
C ASP A 157 -4.37 -10.05 -7.89
N ALA A 158 -5.48 -9.45 -8.28
CA ALA A 158 -5.83 -8.10 -7.87
C ALA A 158 -6.12 -8.00 -6.35
N ALA A 159 -6.76 -9.02 -5.78
CA ALA A 159 -7.08 -9.10 -4.34
C ALA A 159 -5.82 -9.20 -3.46
N ALA A 160 -4.69 -9.64 -4.01
CA ALA A 160 -3.41 -9.68 -3.29
C ALA A 160 -2.91 -8.30 -2.83
N CYS A 161 -3.49 -7.20 -3.33
CA CYS A 161 -3.13 -5.85 -2.91
C CYS A 161 -3.42 -5.62 -1.41
N ILE A 162 -2.36 -5.35 -0.64
CA ILE A 162 -2.41 -5.13 0.82
C ILE A 162 -2.60 -3.66 1.24
N GLY A 163 -2.74 -2.74 0.31
CA GLY A 163 -2.95 -1.32 0.62
C GLY A 163 -1.78 -0.63 1.34
N CYS A 164 -0.54 -1.07 1.11
CA CYS A 164 0.63 -0.57 1.84
C CYS A 164 1.02 0.87 1.49
N GLY A 165 0.70 1.36 0.30
CA GLY A 165 1.05 2.70 -0.17
C GLY A 165 2.37 2.81 -0.96
N ALA A 166 3.14 1.73 -1.12
CA ALA A 166 4.40 1.74 -1.85
C ALA A 166 4.26 2.25 -3.29
N CYS A 167 3.16 1.89 -3.96
CA CYS A 167 2.87 2.34 -5.33
C CYS A 167 2.71 3.87 -5.45
N VAL A 168 2.14 4.50 -4.42
CA VAL A 168 2.01 5.98 -4.35
C VAL A 168 3.35 6.62 -4.03
N ALA A 169 4.07 6.06 -3.04
CA ALA A 169 5.37 6.57 -2.63
C ALA A 169 6.44 6.50 -3.74
N ALA A 170 6.39 5.46 -4.57
CA ALA A 170 7.29 5.31 -5.72
C ALA A 170 6.91 6.17 -6.92
N CYS A 171 5.65 6.60 -7.01
CA CYS A 171 5.18 7.33 -8.18
C CYS A 171 5.61 8.79 -8.14
N PRO A 172 6.27 9.33 -9.19
CA PRO A 172 6.65 10.74 -9.25
C PRO A 172 5.46 11.71 -9.09
N ASN A 173 4.27 11.27 -9.47
CA ASN A 173 3.04 12.05 -9.36
C ASN A 173 2.23 11.74 -8.09
N SER A 174 2.72 10.87 -7.22
CA SER A 174 1.96 10.36 -6.05
C SER A 174 0.57 9.82 -6.44
N ALA A 175 0.51 9.07 -7.54
CA ALA A 175 -0.72 8.55 -8.14
C ALA A 175 -1.15 7.23 -7.47
N ALA A 176 -2.47 7.08 -7.18
CA ALA A 176 -3.02 5.89 -6.53
C ALA A 176 -3.69 4.90 -7.50
N GLN A 177 -3.47 5.04 -8.80
CA GLN A 177 -4.14 4.23 -9.81
C GLN A 177 -3.92 2.73 -9.64
N LEU A 178 -2.72 2.28 -9.23
CA LEU A 178 -2.48 0.85 -9.02
C LEU A 178 -3.30 0.30 -7.84
N PHE A 179 -3.37 1.02 -6.72
CA PHE A 179 -4.19 0.65 -5.58
C PHE A 179 -5.68 0.58 -5.95
N THR A 180 -6.22 1.67 -6.51
CA THR A 180 -7.64 1.78 -6.85
C THR A 180 -8.04 0.75 -7.90
N SER A 181 -7.22 0.56 -8.93
CA SER A 181 -7.48 -0.42 -9.98
C SER A 181 -7.47 -1.86 -9.47
N ALA A 182 -6.57 -2.19 -8.54
CA ALA A 182 -6.54 -3.52 -7.92
C ALA A 182 -7.83 -3.79 -7.12
N LYS A 183 -8.30 -2.82 -6.33
CA LYS A 183 -9.55 -2.96 -5.58
C LYS A 183 -10.77 -3.05 -6.50
N LEU A 184 -10.82 -2.26 -7.55
CA LEU A 184 -11.87 -2.34 -8.56
C LEU A 184 -11.83 -3.67 -9.33
N ALA A 185 -10.64 -4.14 -9.75
CA ALA A 185 -10.50 -5.40 -10.47
C ALA A 185 -10.99 -6.58 -9.64
N HIS A 186 -10.55 -6.67 -8.39
CA HIS A 186 -11.00 -7.69 -7.45
C HIS A 186 -12.53 -7.79 -7.41
N LEU A 187 -13.22 -6.67 -7.17
CA LEU A 187 -14.69 -6.66 -7.02
C LEU A 187 -15.42 -6.78 -8.37
N ASN A 188 -14.93 -6.12 -9.41
CA ASN A 188 -15.62 -6.02 -10.70
C ASN A 188 -15.46 -7.26 -11.59
N LEU A 189 -14.50 -8.13 -11.33
CA LEU A 189 -14.31 -9.39 -12.05
C LEU A 189 -15.17 -10.52 -11.47
N LEU A 190 -15.61 -10.40 -10.22
CA LEU A 190 -16.40 -11.42 -9.53
C LEU A 190 -17.91 -11.13 -9.60
N PRO A 191 -18.76 -12.17 -9.58
CA PRO A 191 -20.23 -12.00 -9.60
C PRO A 191 -20.74 -11.15 -8.45
N GLN A 192 -20.14 -11.27 -7.26
CA GLN A 192 -20.55 -10.56 -6.05
C GLN A 192 -20.45 -9.04 -6.18
N GLY A 193 -19.55 -8.54 -7.00
CA GLY A 193 -19.32 -7.11 -7.19
C GLY A 193 -20.12 -6.48 -8.34
N GLN A 194 -20.95 -7.24 -9.07
CA GLN A 194 -21.59 -6.75 -10.30
C GLN A 194 -22.70 -5.74 -10.04
N ALA A 195 -23.45 -5.86 -8.94
CA ALA A 195 -24.56 -4.97 -8.63
C ALA A 195 -24.12 -3.50 -8.54
N GLU A 196 -23.01 -3.23 -7.84
CA GLU A 196 -22.48 -1.89 -7.66
C GLU A 196 -21.37 -1.51 -8.66
N ARG A 197 -21.03 -2.37 -9.61
CA ARG A 197 -19.86 -2.24 -10.48
C ARG A 197 -19.66 -0.83 -11.05
N TRP A 198 -20.70 -0.26 -11.64
CA TRP A 198 -20.59 1.01 -12.34
C TRP A 198 -20.58 2.21 -11.39
N ALA A 199 -21.44 2.20 -10.37
CA ALA A 199 -21.45 3.22 -9.34
C ALA A 199 -20.13 3.24 -8.54
N ARG A 200 -19.66 2.05 -8.13
CA ARG A 200 -18.37 1.86 -7.47
C ARG A 200 -17.23 2.43 -8.30
N THR A 201 -17.16 2.07 -9.59
CA THR A 201 -16.05 2.49 -10.46
C THR A 201 -15.99 4.01 -10.58
N GLU A 202 -17.13 4.66 -10.78
CA GLU A 202 -17.19 6.12 -10.87
C GLU A 202 -16.78 6.77 -9.55
N ALA A 203 -17.38 6.37 -8.44
CA ALA A 203 -17.14 6.96 -7.12
C ALA A 203 -15.68 6.78 -6.66
N MET A 204 -15.11 5.57 -6.77
CA MET A 204 -13.73 5.32 -6.33
C MET A 204 -12.70 6.04 -7.19
N VAL A 205 -12.91 6.16 -8.51
CA VAL A 205 -11.99 6.91 -9.38
C VAL A 205 -12.07 8.39 -9.09
N GLU A 206 -13.25 8.97 -8.91
CA GLU A 206 -13.42 10.39 -8.57
C GLU A 206 -12.80 10.72 -7.21
N THR A 207 -13.02 9.89 -6.20
CA THR A 207 -12.38 10.05 -4.88
C THR A 207 -10.86 9.92 -4.98
N MET A 208 -10.35 8.98 -5.77
CA MET A 208 -8.91 8.86 -5.99
C MET A 208 -8.33 10.14 -6.60
N GLU A 209 -8.99 10.73 -7.59
CA GLU A 209 -8.53 11.95 -8.28
C GLU A 209 -8.59 13.20 -7.39
N GLU A 210 -9.39 13.17 -6.32
CA GLU A 210 -9.47 14.26 -5.34
C GLU A 210 -8.21 14.33 -4.45
N TYR A 211 -7.67 13.17 -4.05
CA TYR A 211 -6.59 13.09 -3.05
C TYR A 211 -5.21 12.79 -3.63
N PHE A 212 -5.14 12.26 -4.86
CA PHE A 212 -3.90 11.76 -5.45
C PHE A 212 -3.63 12.37 -6.81
N GLY A 213 -2.37 12.34 -7.22
CA GLY A 213 -1.95 12.82 -8.54
C GLY A 213 -2.40 11.90 -9.68
N SER A 214 -2.41 12.44 -10.89
CA SER A 214 -2.79 11.71 -12.10
C SER A 214 -1.67 10.81 -12.61
N CYS A 215 -2.05 9.65 -13.14
CA CYS A 215 -1.10 8.69 -13.72
C CYS A 215 -0.58 9.17 -15.08
N THR A 216 0.75 9.18 -15.22
CA THR A 216 1.45 9.42 -16.49
C THR A 216 2.22 8.21 -16.99
N ASN A 217 1.85 7.02 -16.48
CA ASN A 217 2.31 5.71 -16.95
C ASN A 217 3.83 5.47 -16.83
N HIS A 218 4.43 5.90 -15.71
CA HIS A 218 5.87 5.67 -15.44
C HIS A 218 6.20 4.20 -15.16
N GLY A 219 5.28 3.44 -14.52
CA GLY A 219 5.47 2.02 -14.19
C GLY A 219 6.13 1.76 -12.84
N GLU A 220 6.67 2.76 -12.15
CA GLU A 220 7.37 2.63 -10.86
C GLU A 220 6.49 1.96 -9.77
N CYS A 221 5.19 2.16 -9.85
CA CYS A 221 4.23 1.57 -8.93
C CYS A 221 4.23 0.03 -8.95
N ARG A 222 4.47 -0.57 -10.12
CA ARG A 222 4.58 -2.03 -10.28
C ARG A 222 5.88 -2.54 -9.67
N GLU A 223 7.00 -1.87 -9.95
CA GLU A 223 8.32 -2.28 -9.46
C GLU A 223 8.42 -2.20 -7.92
N ALA A 224 7.75 -1.21 -7.32
CA ALA A 224 7.71 -1.04 -5.87
C ALA A 224 6.67 -1.93 -5.17
N CYS A 225 5.81 -2.63 -5.91
CA CYS A 225 4.72 -3.38 -5.30
C CYS A 225 5.20 -4.69 -4.67
N PRO A 226 5.06 -4.89 -3.33
CA PRO A 226 5.48 -6.12 -2.67
C PRO A 226 4.57 -7.32 -3.00
N LYS A 227 3.48 -7.09 -3.75
CA LYS A 227 2.53 -8.11 -4.23
C LYS A 227 2.46 -8.21 -5.75
N GLU A 228 3.38 -7.54 -6.47
CA GLU A 228 3.55 -7.60 -7.91
C GLU A 228 2.25 -7.37 -8.72
N ILE A 229 1.38 -6.49 -8.21
CA ILE A 229 0.10 -6.15 -8.85
C ILE A 229 0.33 -5.63 -10.27
N SER A 230 -0.38 -6.21 -11.25
CA SER A 230 -0.25 -5.84 -12.65
C SER A 230 -0.81 -4.45 -12.95
N ILE A 231 -0.07 -3.66 -13.73
CA ILE A 231 -0.57 -2.37 -14.27
C ILE A 231 -1.70 -2.54 -15.28
N ASP A 232 -1.96 -3.74 -15.78
CA ASP A 232 -3.09 -4.03 -16.67
C ASP A 232 -4.43 -3.72 -16.01
N PHE A 233 -4.50 -3.81 -14.68
CA PHE A 233 -5.68 -3.41 -13.93
C PHE A 233 -5.97 -1.90 -14.06
N ILE A 234 -4.95 -1.05 -14.22
CA ILE A 234 -5.14 0.39 -14.49
C ILE A 234 -5.85 0.57 -15.85
N ALA A 235 -5.42 -0.15 -16.87
CA ALA A 235 -6.06 -0.09 -18.18
C ALA A 235 -7.51 -0.60 -18.13
N MET A 236 -7.79 -1.64 -17.32
CA MET A 236 -9.13 -2.15 -17.09
C MET A 236 -10.00 -1.11 -16.36
N MET A 237 -9.49 -0.51 -15.29
CA MET A 237 -10.15 0.56 -14.54
C MET A 237 -10.55 1.73 -15.46
N ASN A 238 -9.63 2.21 -16.28
CA ASN A 238 -9.88 3.33 -17.18
C ASN A 238 -11.00 3.00 -18.21
N ARG A 239 -11.01 1.79 -18.76
CA ARG A 239 -12.08 1.32 -19.65
C ARG A 239 -13.43 1.23 -18.92
N ASP A 240 -13.42 0.71 -17.71
CA ASP A 240 -14.62 0.59 -16.90
C ASP A 240 -15.14 1.97 -16.46
N TYR A 241 -14.28 2.92 -16.17
CA TYR A 241 -14.68 4.29 -15.82
C TYR A 241 -15.41 4.99 -16.97
N VAL A 242 -14.89 4.90 -18.20
CA VAL A 242 -15.59 5.44 -19.37
C VAL A 242 -16.98 4.81 -19.58
N LYS A 243 -17.09 3.50 -19.33
CA LYS A 243 -18.38 2.78 -19.39
C LYS A 243 -19.32 3.20 -18.25
N ALA A 244 -18.78 3.34 -17.04
CA ALA A 244 -19.55 3.74 -15.86
C ALA A 244 -20.21 5.11 -16.07
N LYS A 245 -19.46 6.11 -16.54
CA LYS A 245 -19.98 7.44 -16.86
C LYS A 245 -21.17 7.40 -17.82
N ARG A 246 -21.16 6.51 -18.83
CA ARG A 246 -22.27 6.37 -19.77
C ARG A 246 -23.47 5.68 -19.14
N LYS A 247 -23.24 4.57 -18.42
CA LYS A 247 -24.30 3.77 -17.80
C LYS A 247 -25.03 4.52 -16.69
N ASN A 248 -24.29 5.21 -15.83
CA ASN A 248 -24.88 5.97 -14.74
C ASN A 248 -25.70 7.17 -15.25
N ARG A 249 -25.28 7.84 -16.33
CA ARG A 249 -26.10 8.88 -17.00
C ARG A 249 -27.40 8.31 -17.55
N GLN A 250 -27.37 7.14 -18.18
CA GLN A 250 -28.57 6.49 -18.71
C GLN A 250 -29.54 6.14 -17.58
N LEU A 251 -29.04 5.58 -16.48
CA LEU A 251 -29.86 5.25 -15.32
C LEU A 251 -30.55 6.49 -14.73
N LEU A 252 -29.81 7.57 -14.54
CA LEU A 252 -30.35 8.83 -14.03
C LEU A 252 -31.39 9.45 -14.97
N SER A 253 -31.28 9.26 -16.27
CA SER A 253 -32.27 9.75 -17.25
C SER A 253 -33.59 8.94 -17.26
N GLN A 254 -33.57 7.70 -16.77
CA GLN A 254 -34.73 6.84 -16.65
C GLN A 254 -35.55 7.07 -15.37
N ILE A 255 -34.92 7.70 -14.35
CA ILE A 255 -35.56 7.97 -13.06
C ILE A 255 -36.20 9.38 -13.04
N ARG A 256 -35.87 10.23 -14.00
CA ARG A 256 -36.49 11.56 -14.20
C ARG A 256 -37.69 11.48 -15.11
#